data_9eab11549377cc0274978a4217389681
#
_entry.id   9eab11549377cc0274978a4217389681
#
_cell.length_a   1.000
_cell.length_b   1.000
_cell.length_c   1.000
_cell.angle_alpha   90.00
_cell.angle_beta   90.00
_cell.angle_gamma   90.00
#
_symmetry.space_group_name_H-M   'P 1'
#
loop_
_entity.id
_entity.type
_entity.pdbx_description
1 polymer ?
#
loop_
_entity_poly.entity_id
_entity_poly.type
_entity_poly.pdbx_seq_one_letter_code
_entity_poly.pdbx_strand_id
1 'polypeptide(L)'
;KLKEQEMLVSQKNAELLALHSQINPHFLFNALESIRMHSLLKKENETADMVEKLAIMQRQYVEWGNDAVTVAKECEFVKAYLALQKYRFGERLNYNIDIEADCMECQVPKLTLVTFVENACVHGIESKSSPGWIFVRIGRQEEGLEIEIEDTGSGMAEAKLTELQNNMCNASIEMLKGGGRVGIINACVRLKMVTENRVEFRVEGEEGVGTTVTIRIPCLQEGKTDAESIVSR
;
A
#
# COMPACT_ATOMS: atom_id res chain seq x y z
N LYS A 1 -34.29 -14.96 -1.45
CA LYS A 1 -33.52 -13.81 -2.01
C LYS A 1 -32.23 -13.53 -1.24
N LEU A 2 -32.25 -13.35 0.12
CA LEU A 2 -31.03 -13.08 0.90
C LEU A 2 -30.04 -14.27 0.82
N LYS A 3 -30.54 -15.50 1.06
CA LYS A 3 -29.73 -16.73 0.97
C LYS A 3 -29.16 -16.98 -0.44
N GLU A 4 -29.88 -16.61 -1.49
CA GLU A 4 -29.42 -16.73 -2.87
C GLU A 4 -28.29 -15.73 -3.17
N GLN A 5 -28.37 -14.51 -2.63
CA GLN A 5 -27.31 -13.52 -2.74
C GLN A 5 -26.06 -13.92 -1.97
N GLU A 6 -26.20 -14.44 -0.74
CA GLU A 6 -25.09 -14.95 0.05
C GLU A 6 -24.40 -16.14 -0.63
N MET A 7 -25.19 -17.04 -1.23
CA MET A 7 -24.66 -18.18 -1.98
C MET A 7 -23.91 -17.76 -3.26
N LEU A 8 -24.43 -16.77 -3.98
CA LEU A 8 -23.77 -16.21 -5.17
C LEU A 8 -22.46 -15.49 -4.83
N VAL A 9 -22.43 -14.73 -3.73
CA VAL A 9 -21.21 -14.07 -3.23
C VAL A 9 -20.17 -15.11 -2.80
N SER A 10 -20.61 -16.15 -2.07
CA SER A 10 -19.73 -17.25 -1.66
C SER A 10 -19.16 -18.01 -2.86
N GLN A 11 -19.97 -18.27 -3.88
CA GLN A 11 -19.54 -18.94 -5.11
C GLN A 11 -18.53 -18.08 -5.88
N LYS A 12 -18.78 -16.79 -6.04
CA LYS A 12 -17.83 -15.87 -6.69
C LYS A 12 -16.52 -15.73 -5.94
N ASN A 13 -16.58 -15.69 -4.61
CA ASN A 13 -15.38 -15.68 -3.79
C ASN A 13 -14.58 -16.99 -3.93
N ALA A 14 -15.25 -18.15 -4.02
CA ALA A 14 -14.59 -19.43 -4.28
C ALA A 14 -13.98 -19.51 -5.68
N GLU A 15 -14.65 -18.96 -6.70
CA GLU A 15 -14.08 -18.86 -8.07
C GLU A 15 -12.86 -17.94 -8.13
N LEU A 16 -12.89 -16.79 -7.43
CA LEU A 16 -11.75 -15.88 -7.31
C LEU A 16 -10.58 -16.55 -6.58
N LEU A 17 -10.85 -17.26 -5.48
CA LEU A 17 -9.84 -18.04 -4.76
C LEU A 17 -9.22 -19.14 -5.66
N ALA A 18 -10.03 -19.84 -6.44
CA ALA A 18 -9.55 -20.85 -7.38
C ALA A 18 -8.69 -20.26 -8.51
N LEU A 19 -9.03 -19.10 -9.04
CA LEU A 19 -8.25 -18.38 -10.05
C LEU A 19 -6.91 -17.87 -9.48
N HIS A 20 -6.91 -17.33 -8.27
CA HIS A 20 -5.69 -16.90 -7.58
C HIS A 20 -4.77 -18.07 -7.19
N SER A 21 -5.33 -19.26 -6.92
CA SER A 21 -4.55 -20.46 -6.59
C SER A 21 -3.80 -21.07 -7.78
N GLN A 22 -4.04 -20.61 -9.02
CA GLN A 22 -3.33 -21.11 -10.21
C GLN A 22 -1.85 -20.69 -10.24
N ILE A 23 -1.47 -19.64 -9.54
CA ILE A 23 -0.06 -19.33 -9.28
C ILE A 23 0.26 -19.92 -7.91
N ASN A 24 1.01 -21.01 -7.87
CA ASN A 24 1.44 -21.62 -6.61
C ASN A 24 2.44 -20.67 -5.88
N PRO A 25 2.04 -19.98 -4.81
CA PRO A 25 2.93 -19.03 -4.12
C PRO A 25 4.19 -19.71 -3.59
N HIS A 26 4.06 -20.94 -3.13
CA HIS A 26 5.17 -21.73 -2.62
C HIS A 26 6.21 -22.04 -3.72
N PHE A 27 5.76 -22.28 -4.94
CA PHE A 27 6.66 -22.46 -6.08
C PHE A 27 7.46 -21.20 -6.38
N LEU A 28 6.79 -20.02 -6.37
CA LEU A 28 7.46 -18.74 -6.59
C LEU A 28 8.49 -18.45 -5.49
N PHE A 29 8.15 -18.69 -4.21
CA PHE A 29 9.10 -18.54 -3.11
C PHE A 29 10.31 -19.43 -3.27
N ASN A 30 10.11 -20.72 -3.58
CA ASN A 30 11.20 -21.65 -3.76
C ASN A 30 12.09 -21.28 -4.95
N ALA A 31 11.51 -20.78 -6.04
CA ALA A 31 12.25 -20.29 -7.19
C ALA A 31 13.09 -19.07 -6.84
N LEU A 32 12.51 -18.06 -6.17
CA LEU A 32 13.22 -16.87 -5.73
C LEU A 32 14.35 -17.22 -4.75
N GLU A 33 14.09 -18.10 -3.77
CA GLU A 33 15.13 -18.52 -2.82
C GLU A 33 16.26 -19.28 -3.51
N SER A 34 15.95 -20.12 -4.49
CA SER A 34 16.96 -20.82 -5.29
C SER A 34 17.85 -19.85 -6.07
N ILE A 35 17.26 -18.81 -6.68
CA ILE A 35 17.99 -17.75 -7.39
C ILE A 35 18.86 -16.99 -6.40
N ARG A 36 18.32 -16.60 -5.23
CA ARG A 36 19.04 -15.89 -4.18
C ARG A 36 20.27 -16.68 -3.72
N MET A 37 20.10 -17.96 -3.40
CA MET A 37 21.19 -18.83 -2.98
C MET A 37 22.26 -18.99 -4.05
N HIS A 38 21.83 -19.14 -5.32
CA HIS A 38 22.77 -19.23 -6.45
C HIS A 38 23.60 -17.95 -6.60
N SER A 39 22.96 -16.76 -6.48
CA SER A 39 23.62 -15.47 -6.53
C SER A 39 24.64 -15.31 -5.41
N LEU A 40 24.31 -15.72 -4.17
CA LEU A 40 25.25 -15.73 -3.04
C LEU A 40 26.47 -16.63 -3.30
N LEU A 41 26.27 -17.84 -3.86
CA LEU A 41 27.37 -18.75 -4.22
C LEU A 41 28.27 -18.14 -5.30
N LYS A 42 27.74 -17.32 -6.19
CA LYS A 42 28.49 -16.56 -7.19
C LYS A 42 29.09 -15.26 -6.68
N LYS A 43 28.86 -14.91 -5.40
CA LYS A 43 29.27 -13.65 -4.76
C LYS A 43 28.61 -12.42 -5.39
N GLU A 44 27.45 -12.59 -6.02
CA GLU A 44 26.61 -11.52 -6.58
C GLU A 44 25.65 -11.01 -5.49
N ASN A 45 26.22 -10.33 -4.49
CA ASN A 45 25.47 -9.94 -3.29
C ASN A 45 24.33 -8.97 -3.60
N GLU A 46 24.52 -8.07 -4.57
CA GLU A 46 23.49 -7.12 -4.99
C GLU A 46 22.29 -7.82 -5.61
N THR A 47 22.53 -8.80 -6.50
CA THR A 47 21.46 -9.63 -7.09
C THR A 47 20.71 -10.42 -6.01
N ALA A 48 21.45 -11.00 -5.05
CA ALA A 48 20.84 -11.74 -3.95
C ALA A 48 19.93 -10.85 -3.09
N ASP A 49 20.37 -9.62 -2.77
CA ASP A 49 19.59 -8.63 -2.01
C ASP A 49 18.31 -8.21 -2.77
N MET A 50 18.40 -8.01 -4.10
CA MET A 50 17.24 -7.68 -4.92
C MET A 50 16.21 -8.82 -4.95
N VAL A 51 16.69 -10.06 -5.07
CA VAL A 51 15.79 -11.24 -5.05
C VAL A 51 15.12 -11.38 -3.69
N GLU A 52 15.82 -11.10 -2.59
CA GLU A 52 15.23 -11.11 -1.24
C GLU A 52 14.11 -10.05 -1.11
N LYS A 53 14.34 -8.83 -1.57
CA LYS A 53 13.31 -7.77 -1.58
C LYS A 53 12.09 -8.16 -2.42
N LEU A 54 12.32 -8.79 -3.57
CA LEU A 54 11.24 -9.30 -4.41
C LEU A 54 10.45 -10.40 -3.69
N ALA A 55 11.12 -11.29 -2.95
CA ALA A 55 10.47 -12.34 -2.17
C ALA A 55 9.62 -11.74 -1.03
N ILE A 56 10.10 -10.69 -0.33
CA ILE A 56 9.35 -9.96 0.68
C ILE A 56 8.07 -9.38 0.06
N MET A 57 8.18 -8.70 -1.09
CA MET A 57 7.01 -8.14 -1.78
C MET A 57 6.01 -9.22 -2.18
N GLN A 58 6.49 -10.31 -2.79
CA GLN A 58 5.63 -11.41 -3.20
C GLN A 58 4.86 -12.02 -2.02
N ARG A 59 5.51 -12.19 -0.86
CA ARG A 59 4.87 -12.70 0.35
C ARG A 59 3.71 -11.81 0.79
N GLN A 60 3.94 -10.50 0.83
CA GLN A 60 2.92 -9.54 1.26
C GLN A 60 1.70 -9.51 0.31
N TYR A 61 1.90 -9.66 -1.00
CA TYR A 61 0.79 -9.75 -1.96
C TYR A 61 -0.03 -11.03 -1.82
N VAL A 62 0.60 -12.13 -1.39
CA VAL A 62 -0.02 -13.46 -1.36
C VAL A 62 -0.61 -13.83 0.00
N GLU A 63 -0.12 -13.27 1.09
CA GLU A 63 -0.67 -13.54 2.43
C GLU A 63 -2.12 -13.04 2.53
N TRP A 64 -3.05 -14.01 2.52
CA TRP A 64 -4.48 -13.79 2.73
C TRP A 64 -4.82 -13.91 4.21
N GLY A 65 -5.77 -13.09 4.68
CA GLY A 65 -6.42 -13.31 5.97
C GLY A 65 -6.25 -12.19 7.01
N ASN A 66 -5.31 -11.27 6.83
CA ASN A 66 -5.24 -10.07 7.67
C ASN A 66 -5.47 -8.83 6.81
N ASP A 67 -6.65 -8.24 6.90
CA ASP A 67 -6.99 -7.01 6.20
C ASP A 67 -6.26 -5.79 6.80
N ALA A 68 -5.75 -5.91 8.02
CA ALA A 68 -4.96 -4.90 8.72
C ALA A 68 -3.59 -5.45 9.15
N VAL A 69 -2.58 -4.60 9.09
CA VAL A 69 -1.19 -4.88 9.49
C VAL A 69 -0.62 -3.68 10.24
N THR A 70 0.46 -3.88 10.98
CA THR A 70 1.15 -2.76 11.65
C THR A 70 1.82 -1.84 10.64
N VAL A 71 1.95 -0.56 11.01
CA VAL A 71 2.76 0.42 10.26
C VAL A 71 4.18 -0.11 10.04
N ALA A 72 4.77 -0.78 11.03
CA ALA A 72 6.09 -1.40 10.90
C ALA A 72 6.16 -2.37 9.71
N LYS A 73 5.16 -3.26 9.55
CA LYS A 73 5.08 -4.20 8.41
C LYS A 73 4.88 -3.49 7.08
N GLU A 74 4.00 -2.49 7.01
CA GLU A 74 3.83 -1.68 5.80
C GLU A 74 5.13 -0.98 5.40
N CYS A 75 5.90 -0.50 6.39
CA CYS A 75 7.19 0.15 6.14
C CYS A 75 8.26 -0.81 5.64
N GLU A 76 8.30 -2.05 6.14
CA GLU A 76 9.18 -3.08 5.58
C GLU A 76 8.89 -3.31 4.09
N PHE A 77 7.62 -3.35 3.74
CA PHE A 77 7.19 -3.51 2.37
C PHE A 77 7.55 -2.31 1.50
N VAL A 78 7.30 -1.08 1.98
CA VAL A 78 7.69 0.17 1.30
C VAL A 78 9.20 0.23 1.10
N LYS A 79 10.00 -0.13 2.11
CA LYS A 79 11.47 -0.20 2.00
C LYS A 79 11.92 -1.18 0.92
N ALA A 80 11.32 -2.37 0.87
CA ALA A 80 11.62 -3.37 -0.15
C ALA A 80 11.26 -2.84 -1.56
N TYR A 81 10.07 -2.25 -1.70
CA TYR A 81 9.61 -1.63 -2.96
C TYR A 81 10.55 -0.52 -3.43
N LEU A 82 10.85 0.46 -2.56
CA LEU A 82 11.70 1.60 -2.90
C LEU A 82 13.14 1.18 -3.23
N ALA A 83 13.67 0.15 -2.57
CA ALA A 83 14.98 -0.40 -2.90
C ALA A 83 15.01 -1.02 -4.30
N LEU A 84 13.96 -1.76 -4.71
CA LEU A 84 13.82 -2.28 -6.07
C LEU A 84 13.68 -1.14 -7.10
N GLN A 85 12.92 -0.09 -6.79
CA GLN A 85 12.81 1.07 -7.66
C GLN A 85 14.13 1.86 -7.74
N LYS A 86 14.88 1.98 -6.65
CA LYS A 86 16.22 2.60 -6.64
C LYS A 86 17.18 1.81 -7.53
N TYR A 87 17.13 0.48 -7.53
CA TYR A 87 17.90 -0.35 -8.43
C TYR A 87 17.54 -0.07 -9.90
N ARG A 88 16.24 0.08 -10.22
CA ARG A 88 15.74 0.37 -11.58
C ARG A 88 16.11 1.79 -12.05
N PHE A 89 15.94 2.79 -11.20
CA PHE A 89 16.12 4.21 -11.55
C PHE A 89 17.50 4.76 -11.26
N GLY A 90 18.34 4.03 -10.51
CA GLY A 90 19.69 4.47 -10.12
C GLY A 90 19.65 5.79 -9.34
N GLU A 91 20.53 6.72 -9.70
CA GLU A 91 20.64 8.02 -9.03
C GLU A 91 19.43 8.95 -9.26
N ARG A 92 18.51 8.58 -10.13
CA ARG A 92 17.30 9.36 -10.38
C ARG A 92 16.27 9.26 -9.25
N LEU A 93 16.29 8.20 -8.45
CA LEU A 93 15.41 8.04 -7.29
C LEU A 93 16.20 8.10 -6.00
N ASN A 94 15.82 9.00 -5.11
CA ASN A 94 16.26 9.02 -3.72
C ASN A 94 15.02 8.94 -2.82
N TYR A 95 15.17 8.43 -1.60
CA TYR A 95 14.06 8.35 -0.67
C TYR A 95 14.52 8.47 0.78
N ASN A 96 13.61 8.95 1.61
CA ASN A 96 13.75 8.97 3.06
C ASN A 96 12.44 8.47 3.70
N ILE A 97 12.56 7.64 4.74
CA ILE A 97 11.41 7.13 5.49
C ILE A 97 11.64 7.48 6.95
N ASP A 98 10.79 8.33 7.48
CA ASP A 98 10.82 8.80 8.86
C ASP A 98 9.51 8.42 9.56
N ILE A 99 9.61 7.67 10.66
CA ILE A 99 8.46 7.12 11.37
C ILE A 99 8.69 7.31 12.86
N GLU A 100 7.77 7.96 13.52
CA GLU A 100 7.77 8.08 14.97
C GLU A 100 7.60 6.69 15.62
N ALA A 101 8.40 6.41 16.65
CA ALA A 101 8.49 5.09 17.26
C ALA A 101 7.15 4.59 17.83
N ASP A 102 6.32 5.48 18.32
CA ASP A 102 4.99 5.18 18.88
C ASP A 102 3.92 4.90 17.82
N CYS A 103 4.23 5.16 16.53
CA CYS A 103 3.35 4.83 15.42
C CYS A 103 3.57 3.43 14.84
N MET A 104 4.68 2.74 15.18
CA MET A 104 5.07 1.47 14.59
C MET A 104 4.03 0.35 14.77
N GLU A 105 3.36 0.31 15.93
CA GLU A 105 2.36 -0.72 16.25
C GLU A 105 0.93 -0.33 15.83
N CYS A 106 0.74 0.90 15.29
CA CYS A 106 -0.57 1.31 14.77
C CYS A 106 -1.01 0.40 13.62
N GLN A 107 -2.29 0.06 13.59
CA GLN A 107 -2.86 -0.79 12.56
C GLN A 107 -3.36 0.04 11.37
N VAL A 108 -3.02 -0.39 10.18
CA VAL A 108 -3.52 0.19 8.92
C VAL A 108 -3.95 -0.92 7.97
N PRO A 109 -4.86 -0.66 7.02
CA PRO A 109 -5.18 -1.62 5.99
C PRO A 109 -3.94 -2.00 5.19
N LYS A 110 -3.77 -3.29 4.94
CA LYS A 110 -2.64 -3.84 4.17
C LYS A 110 -2.50 -3.18 2.80
N LEU A 111 -1.26 -2.95 2.35
CA LEU A 111 -0.93 -2.31 1.08
C LEU A 111 -1.41 -0.84 0.96
N THR A 112 -1.62 -0.16 2.09
CA THR A 112 -1.97 1.26 2.10
C THR A 112 -0.78 2.10 1.70
N LEU A 113 0.32 2.04 2.47
CA LEU A 113 1.48 2.91 2.25
C LEU A 113 2.10 2.68 0.88
N VAL A 114 2.30 1.41 0.50
CA VAL A 114 2.92 1.09 -0.79
C VAL A 114 2.11 1.60 -1.97
N THR A 115 0.78 1.61 -1.90
CA THR A 115 -0.06 2.12 -3.00
C THR A 115 0.20 3.61 -3.27
N PHE A 116 0.35 4.43 -2.24
CA PHE A 116 0.65 5.84 -2.40
C PHE A 116 2.10 6.08 -2.80
N VAL A 117 3.05 5.30 -2.27
CA VAL A 117 4.47 5.35 -2.64
C VAL A 117 4.67 4.90 -4.10
N GLU A 118 3.96 3.85 -4.55
CA GLU A 118 3.96 3.43 -5.96
C GLU A 118 3.48 4.56 -6.87
N ASN A 119 2.42 5.24 -6.48
CA ASN A 119 1.90 6.37 -7.22
C ASN A 119 2.91 7.54 -7.31
N ALA A 120 3.60 7.85 -6.23
CA ALA A 120 4.69 8.84 -6.21
C ALA A 120 5.86 8.43 -7.12
N CYS A 121 6.25 7.13 -7.13
CA CYS A 121 7.27 6.62 -8.04
C CYS A 121 6.86 6.74 -9.51
N VAL A 122 5.68 6.23 -9.86
CA VAL A 122 5.23 6.11 -11.26
C VAL A 122 4.87 7.47 -11.85
N HIS A 123 4.13 8.28 -11.11
CA HIS A 123 3.64 9.56 -11.61
C HIS A 123 4.53 10.76 -11.27
N GLY A 124 5.29 10.68 -10.17
CA GLY A 124 6.25 11.70 -9.78
C GLY A 124 7.60 11.50 -10.45
N ILE A 125 8.29 10.41 -10.11
CA ILE A 125 9.70 10.21 -10.44
C ILE A 125 9.92 9.68 -11.86
N GLU A 126 9.13 8.69 -12.33
CA GLU A 126 9.35 8.06 -13.64
C GLU A 126 9.17 9.05 -14.79
N SER A 127 8.25 10.01 -14.65
CA SER A 127 7.95 11.04 -15.64
C SER A 127 9.00 12.16 -15.71
N LYS A 128 9.93 12.25 -14.73
CA LYS A 128 10.97 13.29 -14.65
C LYS A 128 12.32 12.72 -15.02
N SER A 129 13.10 13.42 -15.85
CA SER A 129 14.46 13.01 -16.23
C SER A 129 15.53 13.38 -15.20
N SER A 130 15.29 14.38 -14.36
CA SER A 130 16.20 14.80 -13.29
C SER A 130 16.01 13.95 -12.02
N PRO A 131 17.01 13.87 -11.12
CA PRO A 131 16.88 13.22 -9.84
C PRO A 131 15.71 13.78 -9.02
N GLY A 132 14.99 12.88 -8.34
CA GLY A 132 13.91 13.23 -7.46
C GLY A 132 13.96 12.47 -6.14
N TRP A 133 13.15 12.93 -5.19
CA TRP A 133 13.04 12.36 -3.85
C TRP A 133 11.62 11.90 -3.58
N ILE A 134 11.51 10.85 -2.78
CA ILE A 134 10.28 10.43 -2.14
C ILE A 134 10.50 10.47 -0.63
N PHE A 135 9.67 11.22 0.07
CA PHE A 135 9.65 11.25 1.52
C PHE A 135 8.39 10.56 2.02
N VAL A 136 8.56 9.66 2.97
CA VAL A 136 7.45 9.03 3.70
C VAL A 136 7.62 9.39 5.15
N ARG A 137 6.69 10.18 5.69
CA ARG A 137 6.69 10.62 7.08
C ARG A 137 5.45 10.07 7.76
N ILE A 138 5.63 9.48 8.93
CA ILE A 138 4.51 8.94 9.72
C ILE A 138 4.70 9.39 11.15
N GLY A 139 3.72 10.12 11.64
CA GLY A 139 3.73 10.68 12.98
C GLY A 139 2.36 10.66 13.64
N ARG A 140 2.35 10.95 14.92
CA ARG A 140 1.12 11.04 15.69
C ARG A 140 0.63 12.48 15.72
N GLN A 141 -0.64 12.69 15.40
CA GLN A 141 -1.31 13.97 15.58
C GLN A 141 -2.55 13.79 16.47
N GLU A 142 -2.65 14.65 17.51
CA GLU A 142 -3.76 14.76 18.46
C GLU A 142 -4.47 13.44 18.79
N GLU A 143 -5.36 12.96 17.94
CA GLU A 143 -6.16 11.75 18.14
C GLU A 143 -5.93 10.67 17.06
N GLY A 144 -4.83 10.73 16.29
CA GLY A 144 -4.67 9.81 15.18
C GLY A 144 -3.25 9.66 14.64
N LEU A 145 -3.18 8.94 13.53
CA LEU A 145 -1.98 8.72 12.75
C LEU A 145 -2.02 9.65 11.54
N GLU A 146 -0.97 10.43 11.32
CA GLU A 146 -0.77 11.19 10.09
C GLU A 146 0.30 10.49 9.25
N ILE A 147 -0.03 10.26 8.00
CA ILE A 147 0.85 9.68 6.99
C ILE A 147 1.01 10.73 5.89
N GLU A 148 2.23 11.15 5.64
CA GLU A 148 2.57 12.07 4.57
C GLU A 148 3.51 11.39 3.58
N ILE A 149 3.14 11.45 2.30
CA ILE A 149 3.95 10.93 1.19
C ILE A 149 4.16 12.08 0.22
N GLU A 150 5.41 12.54 0.13
CA GLU A 150 5.84 13.64 -0.72
C GLU A 150 6.76 13.12 -1.82
N ASP A 151 6.56 13.55 -3.04
CA ASP A 151 7.50 13.39 -4.13
C ASP A 151 7.95 14.74 -4.67
N THR A 152 9.21 14.84 -5.10
CA THR A 152 9.74 15.99 -5.83
C THR A 152 9.78 15.72 -7.33
N GLY A 153 8.74 15.07 -7.82
CA GLY A 153 8.61 14.64 -9.21
C GLY A 153 8.11 15.71 -10.15
N SER A 154 7.30 15.30 -11.13
CA SER A 154 6.72 16.23 -12.12
C SER A 154 5.58 17.08 -11.58
N GLY A 155 5.04 16.75 -10.40
CA GLY A 155 3.83 17.39 -9.87
C GLY A 155 2.62 17.22 -10.77
N MET A 156 1.57 17.98 -10.51
CA MET A 156 0.32 17.96 -11.26
C MET A 156 -0.24 19.37 -11.43
N ALA A 157 -0.89 19.62 -12.56
CA ALA A 157 -1.68 20.83 -12.75
C ALA A 157 -2.86 20.87 -11.75
N GLU A 158 -3.27 22.06 -11.34
CA GLU A 158 -4.31 22.30 -10.33
C GLU A 158 -5.61 21.53 -10.59
N ALA A 159 -6.03 21.45 -11.86
CA ALA A 159 -7.23 20.70 -12.25
C ALA A 159 -7.12 19.19 -11.91
N LYS A 160 -5.93 18.60 -12.12
CA LYS A 160 -5.67 17.18 -11.81
C LYS A 160 -5.55 16.95 -10.29
N LEU A 161 -4.96 17.90 -9.56
CA LEU A 161 -4.91 17.85 -8.09
C LEU A 161 -6.31 17.86 -7.50
N THR A 162 -7.16 18.78 -7.99
CA THR A 162 -8.57 18.88 -7.58
C THR A 162 -9.34 17.59 -7.91
N GLU A 163 -9.13 17.03 -9.10
CA GLU A 163 -9.75 15.76 -9.51
C GLU A 163 -9.29 14.61 -8.58
N LEU A 164 -7.99 14.50 -8.30
CA LEU A 164 -7.44 13.47 -7.42
C LEU A 164 -7.99 13.60 -6.00
N GLN A 165 -7.98 14.83 -5.45
CA GLN A 165 -8.54 15.15 -4.13
C GLN A 165 -10.01 14.73 -4.05
N ASN A 166 -10.81 15.10 -5.02
CA ASN A 166 -12.24 14.75 -5.08
C ASN A 166 -12.45 13.23 -5.17
N ASN A 167 -11.66 12.55 -6.01
CA ASN A 167 -11.73 11.11 -6.17
C ASN A 167 -11.38 10.36 -4.88
N MET A 168 -10.36 10.81 -4.15
CA MET A 168 -9.99 10.23 -2.85
C MET A 168 -11.06 10.49 -1.80
N CYS A 169 -11.54 11.73 -1.67
CA CYS A 169 -12.58 12.11 -0.72
C CYS A 169 -13.93 11.41 -0.99
N ASN A 170 -14.27 11.16 -2.26
CA ASN A 170 -15.52 10.51 -2.66
C ASN A 170 -15.35 9.02 -3.02
N ALA A 171 -14.18 8.43 -2.69
CA ALA A 171 -13.89 7.04 -3.00
C ALA A 171 -15.00 6.11 -2.48
N SER A 172 -15.54 5.27 -3.37
CA SER A 172 -16.62 4.32 -3.09
C SER A 172 -16.43 3.02 -3.87
N ILE A 173 -17.15 1.97 -3.45
CA ILE A 173 -17.10 0.65 -4.12
C ILE A 173 -17.58 0.75 -5.57
N GLU A 174 -18.52 1.66 -5.87
CA GLU A 174 -19.02 1.89 -7.23
C GLU A 174 -17.91 2.35 -8.17
N MET A 175 -17.00 3.18 -7.70
CA MET A 175 -15.87 3.69 -8.50
C MET A 175 -14.91 2.57 -8.90
N LEU A 176 -14.83 1.49 -8.14
CA LEU A 176 -13.97 0.33 -8.45
C LEU A 176 -14.47 -0.49 -9.65
N LYS A 177 -15.76 -0.38 -9.99
CA LYS A 177 -16.37 -1.10 -11.14
C LYS A 177 -16.05 -0.45 -12.48
N GLY A 178 -15.58 0.79 -12.50
CA GLY A 178 -15.41 1.60 -13.71
C GLY A 178 -14.08 1.40 -14.46
N GLY A 179 -13.16 0.54 -14.01
CA GLY A 179 -11.93 0.16 -14.74
C GLY A 179 -10.86 1.26 -14.88
N GLY A 180 -10.88 2.29 -14.04
CA GLY A 180 -9.89 3.37 -14.02
C GLY A 180 -8.72 3.11 -13.05
N ARG A 181 -8.08 4.16 -12.54
CA ARG A 181 -6.97 4.14 -11.56
C ARG A 181 -7.35 3.43 -10.26
N VAL A 182 -7.33 2.09 -10.27
CA VAL A 182 -7.89 1.23 -9.24
C VAL A 182 -7.09 1.29 -7.92
N GLY A 183 -5.76 1.51 -7.98
CA GLY A 183 -4.88 1.42 -6.82
C GLY A 183 -5.23 2.39 -5.68
N ILE A 184 -5.10 3.70 -5.93
CA ILE A 184 -5.38 4.73 -4.90
C ILE A 184 -6.83 4.67 -4.42
N ILE A 185 -7.80 4.56 -5.34
CA ILE A 185 -9.22 4.51 -4.97
C ILE A 185 -9.50 3.30 -4.08
N ASN A 186 -8.91 2.14 -4.40
CA ASN A 186 -9.05 0.95 -3.57
C ASN A 186 -8.47 1.16 -2.16
N ALA A 187 -7.29 1.76 -2.04
CA ALA A 187 -6.70 2.10 -0.75
C ALA A 187 -7.59 3.07 0.05
N CYS A 188 -8.12 4.11 -0.61
CA CYS A 188 -9.05 5.07 0.03
C CYS A 188 -10.35 4.40 0.48
N VAL A 189 -10.93 3.52 -0.34
CA VAL A 189 -12.16 2.78 0.04
C VAL A 189 -11.90 1.91 1.27
N ARG A 190 -10.80 1.16 1.30
CA ARG A 190 -10.45 0.33 2.46
C ARG A 190 -10.21 1.15 3.72
N LEU A 191 -9.50 2.29 3.61
CA LEU A 191 -9.30 3.21 4.72
C LEU A 191 -10.64 3.73 5.26
N LYS A 192 -11.55 4.15 4.38
CA LYS A 192 -12.88 4.61 4.74
C LYS A 192 -13.70 3.52 5.44
N MET A 193 -13.64 2.29 4.96
CA MET A 193 -14.35 1.17 5.58
C MET A 193 -13.87 0.91 7.01
N VAL A 194 -12.55 0.87 7.23
CA VAL A 194 -11.95 0.59 8.54
C VAL A 194 -12.15 1.76 9.51
N THR A 195 -12.16 2.99 9.01
CA THR A 195 -12.33 4.19 9.85
C THR A 195 -13.77 4.70 9.96
N GLU A 196 -14.74 3.96 9.43
CA GLU A 196 -16.16 4.40 9.38
C GLU A 196 -16.30 5.79 8.71
N ASN A 197 -15.59 6.01 7.61
CA ASN A 197 -15.48 7.29 6.87
C ASN A 197 -14.88 8.47 7.65
N ARG A 198 -14.13 8.21 8.74
CA ARG A 198 -13.46 9.27 9.51
C ARG A 198 -12.05 9.60 9.03
N VAL A 199 -11.52 8.88 8.04
CA VAL A 199 -10.23 9.19 7.41
C VAL A 199 -10.34 10.47 6.60
N GLU A 200 -9.32 11.31 6.69
CA GLU A 200 -9.19 12.53 5.89
C GLU A 200 -8.05 12.37 4.88
N PHE A 201 -8.27 12.91 3.68
CA PHE A 201 -7.28 12.92 2.60
C PHE A 201 -7.03 14.36 2.16
N ARG A 202 -5.77 14.71 1.98
CA ARG A 202 -5.35 15.99 1.43
C ARG A 202 -4.30 15.73 0.33
N VAL A 203 -4.45 16.42 -0.79
CA VAL A 203 -3.49 16.38 -1.89
C VAL A 203 -3.07 17.80 -2.21
N GLU A 204 -1.78 18.05 -2.23
CA GLU A 204 -1.18 19.33 -2.56
C GLU A 204 -0.05 19.10 -3.56
N GLY A 205 0.27 20.10 -4.35
CA GLY A 205 1.39 20.02 -5.28
C GLY A 205 1.39 21.15 -6.28
N GLU A 206 2.43 21.17 -7.08
CA GLU A 206 2.63 22.16 -8.14
C GLU A 206 3.32 21.47 -9.31
N GLU A 207 2.91 21.83 -10.53
CA GLU A 207 3.51 21.27 -11.74
C GLU A 207 5.00 21.65 -11.84
N GLY A 208 5.84 20.64 -12.03
CA GLY A 208 7.30 20.77 -12.06
C GLY A 208 7.98 20.73 -10.68
N VAL A 209 7.25 20.81 -9.58
CA VAL A 209 7.78 20.81 -8.21
C VAL A 209 7.62 19.45 -7.55
N GLY A 210 6.39 18.92 -7.48
CA GLY A 210 6.08 17.63 -6.88
C GLY A 210 4.65 17.56 -6.35
N THR A 211 4.38 16.45 -5.65
CA THR A 211 3.07 16.19 -5.05
C THR A 211 3.22 15.70 -3.62
N THR A 212 2.34 16.17 -2.74
CA THR A 212 2.23 15.68 -1.36
C THR A 212 0.83 15.14 -1.11
N VAL A 213 0.77 13.91 -0.61
CA VAL A 213 -0.48 13.27 -0.17
C VAL A 213 -0.41 13.10 1.33
N THR A 214 -1.37 13.68 2.04
CA THR A 214 -1.53 13.53 3.49
C THR A 214 -2.78 12.71 3.79
N ILE A 215 -2.65 11.72 4.67
CA ILE A 215 -3.72 10.83 5.11
C ILE A 215 -3.78 10.90 6.64
N ARG A 216 -4.91 11.32 7.19
CA ARG A 216 -5.16 11.33 8.63
C ARG A 216 -6.12 10.23 9.00
N ILE A 217 -5.61 9.26 9.78
CA ILE A 217 -6.36 8.10 10.23
C ILE A 217 -6.65 8.30 11.73
N PRO A 218 -7.91 8.45 12.16
CA PRO A 218 -8.21 8.56 13.58
C PRO A 218 -7.76 7.29 14.32
N CYS A 219 -7.35 7.39 15.58
CA CYS A 219 -7.07 6.24 16.41
C CYS A 219 -8.30 5.32 16.41
N LEU A 220 -8.13 4.14 15.83
CA LEU A 220 -9.10 3.07 15.98
C LEU A 220 -8.98 2.61 17.44
N GLN A 221 -9.96 2.93 18.27
CA GLN A 221 -10.07 2.29 19.57
C GLN A 221 -10.11 0.79 19.29
N GLU A 222 -9.28 0.01 19.98
CA GLU A 222 -9.34 -1.45 19.93
C GLU A 222 -10.80 -1.85 20.15
N GLY A 223 -11.47 -2.25 19.07
CA GLY A 223 -12.84 -2.72 19.14
C GLY A 223 -12.86 -3.90 20.09
N LYS A 224 -13.64 -3.81 21.15
CA LYS A 224 -14.06 -4.96 21.94
C LYS A 224 -14.46 -6.03 20.94
N THR A 225 -13.63 -7.02 20.76
CA THR A 225 -14.00 -8.28 20.12
C THR A 225 -15.15 -8.83 20.97
N ASP A 226 -16.37 -8.80 20.43
CA ASP A 226 -17.55 -9.48 20.98
C ASP A 226 -17.33 -11.01 20.89
N ALA A 227 -16.35 -11.49 21.64
CA ALA A 227 -16.04 -12.92 21.80
C ALA A 227 -16.61 -13.50 23.09
N GLU A 228 -17.41 -12.75 23.85
CA GLU A 228 -17.99 -13.21 25.15
C GLU A 228 -19.51 -13.38 25.17
N SER A 229 -20.21 -13.36 24.03
CA SER A 229 -21.68 -13.52 24.07
C SER A 229 -22.24 -14.86 23.56
N ILE A 230 -21.41 -15.91 23.35
CA ILE A 230 -21.87 -17.24 22.92
C ILE A 230 -21.42 -18.34 23.91
N VAL A 231 -21.48 -18.09 25.22
CA VAL A 231 -21.48 -19.17 26.21
C VAL A 231 -22.42 -18.77 27.36
N SER A 232 -23.71 -18.75 27.13
CA SER A 232 -24.74 -19.04 28.11
C SER A 232 -26.14 -18.89 27.49
N ARG A 233 -26.58 -19.94 26.83
CA ARG A 233 -27.96 -20.41 26.86
C ARG A 233 -28.05 -21.83 26.31
#